data_8010850f51756598eb35be68f70f4ffc
#
_entry.id   8010850f51756598eb35be68f70f4ffc
#
_cell.length_a   1.000
_cell.length_b   1.000
_cell.length_c   1.000
_cell.angle_alpha   90.00
_cell.angle_beta   90.00
_cell.angle_gamma   90.00
#
_symmetry.space_group_name_H-M   'P 1'
#
loop_
_entity.id
_entity.type
_entity.pdbx_description
1 polymer ?
#
loop_
_entity_poly.entity_id
_entity_poly.type
_entity_poly.pdbx_seq_one_letter_code
_entity_poly.pdbx_strand_id
1 'polypeptide(L)'
;MEKESSVTVRSPAIVLSIVFLLLVLGFFVFVFLYPQSPDVPQTQTKYEIYGGMTDELKGSEFFEDLQSGRSICFLGDSITAGTEIGGIHWYEPLTPYIKGTISNLSTGGWMVEDLIDQAAAIPNADIYVIAIGINDVIFRNAVKSAPTPAEFAQRCSLLTDTIKGISPDAKLYFIAPWTFIGQSEDINALGNNFRAALKDMCAGSGYQYINPDPVITSVIYTEGYDKYMYNDFHPNASDGVGLYSYAVLKAAVK
;
A
#
# COMPACT_ATOMS: atom_id res chain seq x y z
N MET A 1 -57.91 -8.38 -49.22
CA MET A 1 -56.49 -8.83 -49.44
C MET A 1 -55.57 -7.96 -48.61
N GLU A 2 -55.36 -8.37 -47.36
CA GLU A 2 -54.39 -7.68 -46.48
C GLU A 2 -53.00 -8.30 -46.73
N LYS A 3 -52.02 -7.40 -46.95
CA LYS A 3 -50.62 -7.79 -47.04
C LYS A 3 -50.04 -7.89 -45.62
N GLU A 4 -49.78 -9.09 -45.14
CA GLU A 4 -48.96 -9.33 -43.96
C GLU A 4 -47.51 -8.84 -44.25
N SER A 5 -47.04 -7.85 -43.50
CA SER A 5 -45.64 -7.44 -43.48
C SER A 5 -44.87 -8.39 -42.57
N SER A 6 -44.05 -9.26 -43.15
CA SER A 6 -43.17 -10.14 -42.38
C SER A 6 -42.05 -9.30 -41.74
N VAL A 7 -42.06 -9.18 -40.42
CA VAL A 7 -40.92 -8.62 -39.65
C VAL A 7 -39.82 -9.69 -39.58
N THR A 8 -38.76 -9.50 -40.32
CA THR A 8 -37.60 -10.40 -40.30
C THR A 8 -36.84 -10.18 -38.98
N VAL A 9 -37.00 -11.10 -38.03
CA VAL A 9 -36.20 -11.09 -36.78
C VAL A 9 -34.75 -11.43 -37.15
N ARG A 10 -33.86 -10.47 -37.01
CA ARG A 10 -32.43 -10.70 -37.22
C ARG A 10 -31.91 -11.68 -36.18
N SER A 11 -31.09 -12.65 -36.59
CA SER A 11 -30.55 -13.71 -35.73
C SER A 11 -29.82 -13.11 -34.50
N PRO A 12 -29.96 -13.69 -33.31
CA PRO A 12 -29.32 -13.22 -32.09
C PRO A 12 -27.79 -13.09 -32.22
N ALA A 13 -27.18 -13.92 -33.06
CA ALA A 13 -25.73 -13.87 -33.32
C ALA A 13 -25.31 -12.57 -34.04
N ILE A 14 -26.15 -12.06 -34.96
CA ILE A 14 -25.84 -10.79 -35.67
C ILE A 14 -25.95 -9.62 -34.72
N VAL A 15 -26.92 -9.62 -33.82
CA VAL A 15 -27.09 -8.57 -32.81
C VAL A 15 -25.91 -8.57 -31.83
N LEU A 16 -25.47 -9.75 -31.39
CA LEU A 16 -24.31 -9.88 -30.48
C LEU A 16 -23.01 -9.40 -31.13
N SER A 17 -22.80 -9.72 -32.41
CA SER A 17 -21.62 -9.28 -33.17
C SER A 17 -21.60 -7.77 -33.36
N ILE A 18 -22.74 -7.12 -33.58
CA ILE A 18 -22.83 -5.66 -33.72
C ILE A 18 -22.55 -4.98 -32.37
N VAL A 19 -23.08 -5.49 -31.27
CA VAL A 19 -22.83 -4.96 -29.92
C VAL A 19 -21.34 -5.08 -29.55
N PHE A 20 -20.71 -6.23 -29.84
CA PHE A 20 -19.29 -6.42 -29.62
C PHE A 20 -18.43 -5.46 -30.45
N LEU A 21 -18.77 -5.27 -31.73
CA LEU A 21 -18.06 -4.32 -32.61
C LEU A 21 -18.19 -2.87 -32.13
N LEU A 22 -19.37 -2.48 -31.63
CA LEU A 22 -19.58 -1.14 -31.06
C LEU A 22 -18.82 -0.92 -29.75
N LEU A 23 -18.69 -1.95 -28.91
CA LEU A 23 -17.88 -1.90 -27.68
C LEU A 23 -16.38 -1.77 -28.00
N VAL A 24 -15.89 -2.52 -28.99
CA VAL A 24 -14.49 -2.45 -29.46
C VAL A 24 -14.21 -1.09 -30.10
N LEU A 25 -15.10 -0.58 -30.96
CA LEU A 25 -14.98 0.75 -31.54
C LEU A 25 -15.07 1.86 -30.49
N GLY A 26 -15.97 1.73 -29.52
CA GLY A 26 -16.08 2.66 -28.39
C GLY A 26 -14.81 2.69 -27.54
N PHE A 27 -14.20 1.52 -27.29
CA PHE A 27 -12.92 1.43 -26.57
C PHE A 27 -11.77 2.07 -27.37
N PHE A 28 -11.69 1.83 -28.68
CA PHE A 28 -10.68 2.48 -29.53
C PHE A 28 -10.88 4.00 -29.62
N VAL A 29 -12.13 4.48 -29.76
CA VAL A 29 -12.45 5.91 -29.76
C VAL A 29 -12.10 6.53 -28.41
N PHE A 30 -12.38 5.84 -27.30
CA PHE A 30 -12.01 6.28 -25.95
C PHE A 30 -10.48 6.38 -25.78
N VAL A 31 -9.72 5.39 -26.24
CA VAL A 31 -8.25 5.39 -26.15
C VAL A 31 -7.60 6.45 -27.05
N PHE A 32 -8.18 6.74 -28.23
CA PHE A 32 -7.61 7.70 -29.18
C PHE A 32 -8.12 9.14 -29.06
N LEU A 33 -9.34 9.36 -28.53
CA LEU A 33 -9.91 10.69 -28.35
C LEU A 33 -9.76 11.27 -26.95
N TYR A 34 -9.48 10.42 -25.94
CA TYR A 34 -8.97 10.97 -24.68
C TYR A 34 -7.52 11.36 -24.92
N PRO A 35 -7.20 12.67 -24.88
CA PRO A 35 -5.81 13.06 -24.95
C PRO A 35 -5.09 12.33 -23.81
N GLN A 36 -4.14 11.47 -24.18
CA GLN A 36 -3.10 11.06 -23.26
C GLN A 36 -2.63 12.35 -22.61
N SER A 37 -2.78 12.45 -21.28
CA SER A 37 -2.27 13.61 -20.55
C SER A 37 -0.90 13.93 -21.15
N PRO A 38 -0.64 15.15 -21.63
CA PRO A 38 0.66 15.45 -22.21
C PRO A 38 1.68 14.93 -21.22
N ASP A 39 2.70 14.20 -21.71
CA ASP A 39 3.86 13.84 -20.91
C ASP A 39 4.31 15.12 -20.24
N VAL A 40 3.83 15.34 -19.03
CA VAL A 40 4.39 16.35 -18.14
C VAL A 40 5.82 15.87 -18.01
N PRO A 41 6.82 16.64 -18.47
CA PRO A 41 8.19 16.27 -18.22
C PRO A 41 8.22 15.98 -16.73
N GLN A 42 8.47 14.72 -16.35
CA GLN A 42 8.77 14.38 -14.97
C GLN A 42 10.11 15.07 -14.69
N THR A 43 10.03 16.35 -14.36
CA THR A 43 10.97 16.90 -13.42
C THR A 43 10.79 15.99 -12.23
N GLN A 44 11.72 15.02 -12.07
CA GLN A 44 11.83 14.23 -10.87
C GLN A 44 11.86 15.24 -9.72
N THR A 45 10.70 15.51 -9.15
CA THR A 45 10.61 16.16 -7.85
C THR A 45 11.29 15.13 -6.95
N LYS A 46 12.52 15.45 -6.56
CA LYS A 46 13.28 14.62 -5.65
C LYS A 46 12.50 14.65 -4.34
N TYR A 47 11.75 13.57 -4.09
CA TYR A 47 11.02 13.42 -2.85
C TYR A 47 12.03 13.44 -1.70
N GLU A 48 11.88 14.39 -0.78
CA GLU A 48 12.83 14.56 0.31
C GLU A 48 12.25 13.97 1.59
N ILE A 49 13.13 13.35 2.38
CA ILE A 49 12.79 12.90 3.72
C ILE A 49 12.54 14.13 4.59
N TYR A 50 11.43 14.13 5.33
CA TYR A 50 11.11 15.20 6.28
C TYR A 50 12.30 15.50 7.20
N GLY A 51 12.72 16.77 7.29
CA GLY A 51 13.88 17.19 8.06
C GLY A 51 15.24 16.72 7.53
N GLY A 52 15.26 16.02 6.38
CA GLY A 52 16.47 15.49 5.76
C GLY A 52 17.03 14.24 6.43
N MET A 53 18.01 13.62 5.78
CA MET A 53 18.69 12.42 6.30
C MET A 53 19.75 12.79 7.33
N THR A 54 19.55 12.40 8.59
CA THR A 54 20.49 12.63 9.69
C THR A 54 21.31 11.37 9.99
N ASP A 55 22.43 11.53 10.72
CA ASP A 55 23.24 10.38 11.14
C ASP A 55 22.50 9.47 12.13
N GLU A 56 21.58 10.01 12.92
CA GLU A 56 20.69 9.23 13.77
C GLU A 56 19.83 8.26 12.96
N LEU A 57 19.20 8.75 11.89
CA LEU A 57 18.36 7.91 11.01
C LEU A 57 19.16 6.83 10.28
N LYS A 58 20.40 7.15 9.91
CA LYS A 58 21.33 6.19 9.27
C LYS A 58 21.82 5.10 10.22
N GLY A 59 21.75 5.32 11.52
CA GLY A 59 22.19 4.36 12.54
C GLY A 59 21.18 3.25 12.83
N SER A 60 20.03 3.19 12.14
CA SER A 60 19.06 2.11 12.32
C SER A 60 19.44 0.87 11.51
N GLU A 61 19.17 -0.32 12.06
CA GLU A 61 19.34 -1.59 11.36
C GLU A 61 18.51 -1.64 10.05
N PHE A 62 17.36 -1.00 10.04
CA PHE A 62 16.53 -0.89 8.84
C PHE A 62 17.27 -0.12 7.73
N PHE A 63 17.89 1.02 8.07
CA PHE A 63 18.63 1.79 7.08
C PHE A 63 19.89 1.05 6.57
N GLU A 64 20.61 0.34 7.45
CA GLU A 64 21.73 -0.51 7.05
C GLU A 64 21.29 -1.57 6.04
N ASP A 65 20.10 -2.17 6.25
CA ASP A 65 19.52 -3.14 5.35
C ASP A 65 19.14 -2.55 4.00
N LEU A 66 18.63 -1.31 3.94
CA LEU A 66 18.40 -0.62 2.66
C LEU A 66 19.71 -0.45 1.86
N GLN A 67 20.84 -0.27 2.55
CA GLN A 67 22.15 -0.10 1.92
C GLN A 67 22.93 -1.39 1.68
N SER A 68 22.41 -2.54 2.09
CA SER A 68 23.13 -3.82 2.04
C SER A 68 23.35 -4.39 0.64
N GLY A 69 22.67 -3.88 -0.38
CA GLY A 69 22.66 -4.42 -1.74
C GLY A 69 21.76 -5.65 -1.91
N ARG A 70 21.08 -6.10 -0.84
CA ARG A 70 20.08 -7.17 -0.87
C ARG A 70 18.81 -6.73 -1.59
N SER A 71 18.10 -7.70 -2.19
CA SER A 71 16.81 -7.48 -2.81
C SER A 71 15.74 -7.18 -1.74
N ILE A 72 14.88 -6.19 -2.01
CA ILE A 72 13.82 -5.75 -1.10
C ILE A 72 12.48 -5.85 -1.80
N CYS A 73 11.50 -6.49 -1.15
CA CYS A 73 10.12 -6.53 -1.58
C CYS A 73 9.24 -5.74 -0.61
N PHE A 74 8.55 -4.73 -1.11
CA PHE A 74 7.51 -4.02 -0.37
C PHE A 74 6.17 -4.71 -0.62
N LEU A 75 5.48 -5.07 0.47
CA LEU A 75 4.14 -5.66 0.45
C LEU A 75 3.19 -4.73 1.19
N GLY A 76 1.99 -4.49 0.63
CA GLY A 76 1.07 -3.60 1.32
C GLY A 76 -0.22 -3.26 0.58
N ASP A 77 -0.81 -2.17 1.03
CA ASP A 77 -2.07 -1.61 0.56
C ASP A 77 -1.88 -0.38 -0.35
N SER A 78 -2.92 0.49 -0.41
CA SER A 78 -2.94 1.71 -1.21
C SER A 78 -1.81 2.69 -0.89
N ILE A 79 -1.36 2.77 0.36
CA ILE A 79 -0.29 3.68 0.78
C ILE A 79 1.06 3.20 0.23
N THR A 80 1.28 1.88 0.24
CA THR A 80 2.47 1.26 -0.35
C THR A 80 2.42 1.27 -1.87
N ALA A 81 1.23 1.13 -2.47
CA ALA A 81 1.03 1.24 -3.92
C ALA A 81 1.07 2.68 -4.44
N GLY A 82 0.83 3.68 -3.57
CA GLY A 82 0.69 5.08 -3.97
C GLY A 82 -0.58 5.35 -4.78
N THR A 83 -1.63 4.53 -4.64
CA THR A 83 -2.81 4.52 -5.52
C THR A 83 -3.48 5.88 -5.65
N GLU A 84 -3.66 6.59 -4.51
CA GLU A 84 -4.37 7.87 -4.47
C GLU A 84 -3.53 9.07 -4.93
N ILE A 85 -2.22 8.89 -5.04
CA ILE A 85 -1.25 9.96 -5.30
C ILE A 85 -0.38 9.68 -6.53
N GLY A 86 -0.97 9.03 -7.54
CA GLY A 86 -0.34 8.84 -8.85
C GLY A 86 0.78 7.81 -8.90
N GLY A 87 0.75 6.80 -8.01
CA GLY A 87 1.74 5.73 -7.96
C GLY A 87 3.02 6.12 -7.21
N ILE A 88 3.00 7.20 -6.43
CA ILE A 88 4.13 7.62 -5.61
C ILE A 88 4.08 6.85 -4.29
N HIS A 89 5.10 6.05 -4.03
CA HIS A 89 5.17 5.18 -2.86
C HIS A 89 5.62 5.94 -1.61
N TRP A 90 5.16 5.54 -0.43
CA TRP A 90 5.63 6.14 0.83
C TRP A 90 7.16 6.01 1.01
N TYR A 91 7.79 5.02 0.38
CA TYR A 91 9.24 4.77 0.43
C TYR A 91 10.02 5.45 -0.71
N GLU A 92 9.37 6.24 -1.56
CA GLU A 92 10.03 6.94 -2.68
C GLU A 92 11.24 7.78 -2.22
N PRO A 93 11.17 8.55 -1.10
CA PRO A 93 12.30 9.27 -0.55
C PRO A 93 13.47 8.38 -0.09
N LEU A 94 13.24 7.07 0.11
CA LEU A 94 14.26 6.11 0.51
C LEU A 94 14.99 5.49 -0.69
N THR A 95 14.41 5.54 -1.89
CA THR A 95 14.96 4.86 -3.08
C THR A 95 16.40 5.26 -3.41
N PRO A 96 16.86 6.52 -3.22
CA PRO A 96 18.26 6.88 -3.44
C PRO A 96 19.25 6.17 -2.51
N TYR A 97 18.77 5.62 -1.41
CA TYR A 97 19.58 4.92 -0.40
C TYR A 97 19.52 3.40 -0.57
N ILE A 98 18.59 2.87 -1.35
CA ILE A 98 18.46 1.44 -1.60
C ILE A 98 19.47 1.03 -2.67
N LYS A 99 20.39 0.13 -2.31
CA LYS A 99 21.44 -0.36 -3.24
C LYS A 99 21.06 -1.65 -3.94
N GLY A 100 20.09 -2.38 -3.43
CA GLY A 100 19.57 -3.61 -4.01
C GLY A 100 18.45 -3.38 -5.02
N THR A 101 17.91 -4.47 -5.53
CA THR A 101 16.70 -4.42 -6.38
C THR A 101 15.46 -4.22 -5.53
N ILE A 102 14.50 -3.48 -6.08
CA ILE A 102 13.20 -3.22 -5.44
C ILE A 102 12.12 -3.95 -6.23
N SER A 103 11.24 -4.65 -5.52
CA SER A 103 9.96 -5.12 -6.02
C SER A 103 8.84 -4.63 -5.12
N ASN A 104 7.63 -4.51 -5.68
CA ASN A 104 6.45 -4.06 -4.96
C ASN A 104 5.26 -4.94 -5.35
N LEU A 105 4.61 -5.54 -4.36
CA LEU A 105 3.32 -6.21 -4.51
C LEU A 105 2.36 -5.57 -3.51
N SER A 106 1.66 -4.55 -3.97
CA SER A 106 0.68 -3.80 -3.18
C SER A 106 -0.46 -3.31 -4.07
N THR A 107 -1.64 -3.20 -3.50
CA THR A 107 -2.84 -2.76 -4.23
C THR A 107 -3.78 -1.99 -3.30
N GLY A 108 -4.47 -1.01 -3.85
CA GLY A 108 -5.47 -0.23 -3.12
C GLY A 108 -6.57 -1.11 -2.52
N GLY A 109 -6.90 -0.87 -1.25
CA GLY A 109 -7.95 -1.60 -0.54
C GLY A 109 -7.54 -2.95 0.05
N TRP A 110 -6.34 -3.46 -0.23
CA TRP A 110 -5.92 -4.76 0.28
C TRP A 110 -5.87 -4.82 1.81
N MET A 111 -6.36 -5.93 2.32
CA MET A 111 -6.19 -6.43 3.69
C MET A 111 -5.12 -7.51 3.73
N VAL A 112 -4.75 -7.97 4.92
CA VAL A 112 -3.74 -9.04 5.06
C VAL A 112 -4.16 -10.33 4.34
N GLU A 113 -5.45 -10.65 4.28
CA GLU A 113 -5.98 -11.81 3.56
C GLU A 113 -5.68 -11.75 2.06
N ASP A 114 -5.81 -10.55 1.45
CA ASP A 114 -5.53 -10.37 0.03
C ASP A 114 -4.06 -10.69 -0.30
N LEU A 115 -3.11 -10.32 0.58
CA LEU A 115 -1.70 -10.69 0.41
C LEU A 115 -1.48 -12.21 0.52
N ILE A 116 -2.21 -12.89 1.41
CA ILE A 116 -2.15 -14.36 1.54
C ILE A 116 -2.68 -15.02 0.27
N ASP A 117 -3.81 -14.53 -0.26
CA ASP A 117 -4.40 -15.03 -1.51
C ASP A 117 -3.49 -14.81 -2.73
N GLN A 118 -2.62 -13.81 -2.68
CA GLN A 118 -1.61 -13.52 -3.70
C GLN A 118 -0.26 -14.22 -3.49
N ALA A 119 -0.20 -15.23 -2.63
CA ALA A 119 1.03 -15.97 -2.29
C ALA A 119 1.90 -16.35 -3.50
N ALA A 120 1.28 -16.81 -4.60
CA ALA A 120 1.97 -17.20 -5.82
C ALA A 120 2.61 -16.02 -6.58
N ALA A 121 2.19 -14.78 -6.30
CA ALA A 121 2.71 -13.57 -6.92
C ALA A 121 3.77 -12.88 -6.06
N ILE A 122 3.99 -13.31 -4.82
CA ILE A 122 5.01 -12.73 -3.93
C ILE A 122 6.40 -13.01 -4.53
N PRO A 123 7.18 -11.97 -4.89
CA PRO A 123 8.52 -12.15 -5.43
C PRO A 123 9.47 -12.75 -4.38
N ASN A 124 10.46 -13.54 -4.83
CA ASN A 124 11.57 -13.91 -3.95
C ASN A 124 12.43 -12.67 -3.64
N ALA A 125 12.71 -12.44 -2.37
CA ALA A 125 13.54 -11.34 -1.91
C ALA A 125 14.30 -11.70 -0.63
N ASP A 126 15.39 -10.96 -0.36
CA ASP A 126 16.18 -11.12 0.87
C ASP A 126 15.56 -10.38 2.06
N ILE A 127 14.77 -9.34 1.77
CA ILE A 127 14.13 -8.49 2.77
C ILE A 127 12.69 -8.23 2.32
N TYR A 128 11.74 -8.41 3.23
CA TYR A 128 10.36 -7.98 3.01
C TYR A 128 10.00 -6.88 4.01
N VAL A 129 9.41 -5.82 3.47
CA VAL A 129 8.85 -4.69 4.23
C VAL A 129 7.34 -4.75 4.05
N ILE A 130 6.63 -5.14 5.08
CA ILE A 130 5.20 -5.44 5.06
C ILE A 130 4.46 -4.31 5.76
N ALA A 131 3.76 -3.48 4.99
CA ALA A 131 2.98 -2.33 5.46
C ALA A 131 1.49 -2.54 5.10
N ILE A 132 0.79 -3.28 5.95
CA ILE A 132 -0.60 -3.72 5.74
C ILE A 132 -1.41 -3.56 7.03
N GLY A 133 -2.72 -3.40 6.92
CA GLY A 133 -3.62 -3.45 8.07
C GLY A 133 -4.49 -2.23 8.27
N ILE A 134 -4.30 -1.13 7.53
CA ILE A 134 -5.19 0.04 7.63
C ILE A 134 -6.61 -0.35 7.19
N ASN A 135 -6.74 -1.12 6.10
CA ASN A 135 -8.03 -1.59 5.61
C ASN A 135 -8.66 -2.64 6.54
N ASP A 136 -7.84 -3.48 7.19
CA ASP A 136 -8.33 -4.43 8.22
C ASP A 136 -8.99 -3.68 9.39
N VAL A 137 -8.39 -2.57 9.86
CA VAL A 137 -8.96 -1.71 10.91
C VAL A 137 -10.24 -1.03 10.44
N ILE A 138 -10.24 -0.42 9.24
CA ILE A 138 -11.40 0.28 8.68
C ILE A 138 -12.56 -0.71 8.50
N PHE A 139 -12.29 -1.88 7.92
CA PHE A 139 -13.30 -2.91 7.72
C PHE A 139 -13.86 -3.43 9.05
N ARG A 140 -13.01 -3.68 10.05
CA ARG A 140 -13.43 -4.08 11.40
C ARG A 140 -14.28 -3.01 12.08
N ASN A 141 -13.98 -1.74 11.88
CA ASN A 141 -14.78 -0.64 12.40
C ASN A 141 -16.18 -0.62 11.78
N ALA A 142 -16.28 -0.86 10.49
CA ALA A 142 -17.54 -0.86 9.74
C ALA A 142 -18.36 -2.15 9.96
N VAL A 143 -17.70 -3.31 10.03
CA VAL A 143 -18.32 -4.65 10.07
C VAL A 143 -17.82 -5.41 11.30
N LYS A 144 -18.68 -5.54 12.31
CA LYS A 144 -18.29 -6.16 13.60
C LYS A 144 -17.93 -7.65 13.51
N SER A 145 -18.34 -8.36 12.46
CA SER A 145 -17.92 -9.74 12.18
C SER A 145 -16.58 -9.86 11.45
N ALA A 146 -15.98 -8.74 11.03
CA ALA A 146 -14.66 -8.73 10.42
C ALA A 146 -13.57 -9.17 11.44
N PRO A 147 -12.37 -9.54 10.97
CA PRO A 147 -11.30 -10.03 11.82
C PRO A 147 -10.98 -9.11 12.99
N THR A 148 -10.81 -9.70 14.15
CA THR A 148 -10.35 -9.03 15.38
C THR A 148 -8.85 -8.71 15.28
N PRO A 149 -8.30 -7.86 16.16
CA PRO A 149 -6.86 -7.63 16.23
C PRO A 149 -6.03 -8.93 16.37
N ALA A 150 -6.52 -9.89 17.15
CA ALA A 150 -5.86 -11.18 17.32
C ALA A 150 -5.88 -12.04 16.05
N GLU A 151 -7.02 -12.09 15.35
CA GLU A 151 -7.14 -12.79 14.06
C GLU A 151 -6.31 -12.10 12.97
N PHE A 152 -6.21 -10.78 12.95
CA PHE A 152 -5.29 -10.04 12.08
C PHE A 152 -3.83 -10.46 12.33
N ALA A 153 -3.38 -10.47 13.58
CA ALA A 153 -2.03 -10.91 13.93
C ALA A 153 -1.77 -12.37 13.53
N GLN A 154 -2.76 -13.26 13.69
CA GLN A 154 -2.68 -14.65 13.25
C GLN A 154 -2.53 -14.73 11.71
N ARG A 155 -3.26 -13.94 10.95
CA ARG A 155 -3.12 -13.87 9.49
C ARG A 155 -1.78 -13.31 9.06
N CYS A 156 -1.25 -12.30 9.76
CA CYS A 156 0.12 -11.84 9.55
C CYS A 156 1.14 -12.97 9.77
N SER A 157 0.93 -13.83 10.77
CA SER A 157 1.77 -15.02 10.97
C SER A 157 1.67 -16.00 9.80
N LEU A 158 0.47 -16.29 9.27
CA LEU A 158 0.29 -17.13 8.09
C LEU A 158 0.99 -16.53 6.84
N LEU A 159 0.93 -15.22 6.66
CA LEU A 159 1.67 -14.53 5.61
C LEU A 159 3.18 -14.73 5.77
N THR A 160 3.72 -14.68 7.00
CA THR A 160 5.15 -14.95 7.23
C THR A 160 5.53 -16.37 6.89
N ASP A 161 4.70 -17.37 7.23
CA ASP A 161 4.94 -18.77 6.86
C ASP A 161 5.00 -18.92 5.33
N THR A 162 4.10 -18.26 4.62
CA THR A 162 4.10 -18.20 3.16
C THR A 162 5.40 -17.60 2.61
N ILE A 163 5.80 -16.43 3.12
CA ILE A 163 7.05 -15.75 2.72
C ILE A 163 8.27 -16.63 3.03
N LYS A 164 8.31 -17.25 4.19
CA LYS A 164 9.40 -18.15 4.58
C LYS A 164 9.45 -19.43 3.73
N GLY A 165 8.32 -19.86 3.19
CA GLY A 165 8.27 -20.93 2.18
C GLY A 165 8.93 -20.54 0.86
N ILE A 166 8.88 -19.25 0.48
CA ILE A 166 9.46 -18.69 -0.74
C ILE A 166 10.94 -18.33 -0.52
N SER A 167 11.23 -17.66 0.59
CA SER A 167 12.53 -17.08 0.97
C SER A 167 12.85 -17.42 2.42
N PRO A 168 13.38 -18.63 2.72
CA PRO A 168 13.56 -19.11 4.11
C PRO A 168 14.40 -18.20 4.98
N ASP A 169 15.44 -17.58 4.42
CA ASP A 169 16.40 -16.74 5.13
C ASP A 169 16.05 -15.25 5.10
N ALA A 170 14.93 -14.88 4.48
CA ALA A 170 14.54 -13.49 4.34
C ALA A 170 14.34 -12.80 5.69
N LYS A 171 14.76 -11.55 5.77
CA LYS A 171 14.48 -10.67 6.91
C LYS A 171 13.12 -10.01 6.73
N LEU A 172 12.33 -9.96 7.80
CA LEU A 172 10.96 -9.42 7.76
C LEU A 172 10.85 -8.19 8.66
N TYR A 173 10.37 -7.10 8.07
CA TYR A 173 9.97 -5.87 8.73
C TYR A 173 8.46 -5.68 8.61
N PHE A 174 7.79 -5.54 9.73
CA PHE A 174 6.38 -5.16 9.79
C PHE A 174 6.27 -3.68 10.14
N ILE A 175 5.71 -2.91 9.24
CA ILE A 175 5.25 -1.55 9.52
C ILE A 175 3.85 -1.67 10.13
N ALA A 176 3.66 -1.08 11.30
CA ALA A 176 2.36 -1.05 11.96
C ALA A 176 1.30 -0.37 11.09
N PRO A 177 0.01 -0.75 11.20
CA PRO A 177 -1.06 -0.02 10.52
C PRO A 177 -0.90 1.49 10.70
N TRP A 178 -0.96 2.21 9.57
CA TRP A 178 -0.69 3.64 9.50
C TRP A 178 -1.60 4.46 10.44
N THR A 179 -1.36 5.77 10.51
CA THR A 179 -2.12 6.65 11.40
C THR A 179 -3.59 6.77 11.01
N PHE A 180 -4.44 6.98 12.01
CA PHE A 180 -5.86 7.32 11.88
C PHE A 180 -6.14 8.75 12.36
N ILE A 181 -5.15 9.62 12.25
CA ILE A 181 -5.26 11.02 12.67
C ILE A 181 -6.44 11.71 11.98
N GLY A 182 -7.20 12.51 12.74
CA GLY A 182 -8.43 13.13 12.24
C GLY A 182 -9.68 12.24 12.29
N GLN A 183 -9.50 10.94 12.62
CA GLN A 183 -10.60 10.00 12.79
C GLN A 183 -11.17 10.02 14.22
N SER A 184 -12.31 9.34 14.42
CA SER A 184 -12.93 9.22 15.75
C SER A 184 -12.00 8.51 16.77
N GLU A 185 -12.24 8.75 18.06
CA GLU A 185 -11.51 8.07 19.14
C GLU A 185 -11.66 6.55 19.05
N ASP A 186 -12.82 6.05 18.66
CA ASP A 186 -13.08 4.61 18.53
C ASP A 186 -12.20 3.95 17.47
N ILE A 187 -12.04 4.57 16.29
CA ILE A 187 -11.18 4.01 15.24
C ILE A 187 -9.70 4.12 15.61
N ASN A 188 -9.30 5.20 16.27
CA ASN A 188 -7.94 5.36 16.79
C ASN A 188 -7.62 4.28 17.85
N ALA A 189 -8.54 4.05 18.80
CA ALA A 189 -8.40 3.00 19.80
C ALA A 189 -8.34 1.60 19.14
N LEU A 190 -9.18 1.35 18.14
CA LEU A 190 -9.16 0.11 17.38
C LEU A 190 -7.81 -0.07 16.65
N GLY A 191 -7.31 0.96 15.95
CA GLY A 191 -6.01 0.95 15.31
C GLY A 191 -4.87 0.62 16.29
N ASN A 192 -4.90 1.18 17.49
CA ASN A 192 -3.94 0.87 18.55
C ASN A 192 -3.99 -0.60 18.98
N ASN A 193 -5.19 -1.21 19.03
CA ASN A 193 -5.33 -2.63 19.35
C ASN A 193 -4.73 -3.53 18.24
N PHE A 194 -4.90 -3.16 16.96
CA PHE A 194 -4.26 -3.87 15.85
C PHE A 194 -2.74 -3.73 15.88
N ARG A 195 -2.22 -2.54 16.16
CA ARG A 195 -0.78 -2.28 16.32
C ARG A 195 -0.18 -3.11 17.47
N ALA A 196 -0.89 -3.18 18.60
CA ALA A 196 -0.46 -3.97 19.76
C ALA A 196 -0.40 -5.47 19.43
N ALA A 197 -1.44 -6.02 18.81
CA ALA A 197 -1.49 -7.42 18.42
C ALA A 197 -0.37 -7.78 17.42
N LEU A 198 -0.09 -6.92 16.45
CA LEU A 198 1.00 -7.10 15.50
C LEU A 198 2.37 -7.04 16.19
N LYS A 199 2.55 -6.10 17.12
CA LYS A 199 3.78 -5.99 17.92
C LYS A 199 4.06 -7.27 18.70
N ASP A 200 3.04 -7.81 19.36
CA ASP A 200 3.16 -9.03 20.17
C ASP A 200 3.50 -10.24 19.28
N MET A 201 2.89 -10.35 18.10
CA MET A 201 3.22 -11.38 17.11
C MET A 201 4.67 -11.27 16.66
N CYS A 202 5.14 -10.07 16.32
CA CYS A 202 6.53 -9.84 15.90
C CYS A 202 7.52 -10.19 17.00
N ALA A 203 7.25 -9.80 18.25
CA ALA A 203 8.10 -10.10 19.40
C ALA A 203 8.20 -11.60 19.66
N GLY A 204 7.08 -12.33 19.54
CA GLY A 204 7.05 -13.79 19.72
C GLY A 204 7.78 -14.56 18.63
N SER A 205 7.94 -13.98 17.44
CA SER A 205 8.53 -14.62 16.26
C SER A 205 9.93 -14.10 15.91
N GLY A 206 10.42 -13.06 16.60
CA GLY A 206 11.72 -12.43 16.33
C GLY A 206 11.74 -11.55 15.07
N TYR A 207 10.56 -11.15 14.56
CA TYR A 207 10.46 -10.23 13.43
C TYR A 207 10.61 -8.77 13.87
N GLN A 208 11.07 -7.91 12.96
CA GLN A 208 11.21 -6.49 13.24
C GLN A 208 9.86 -5.78 13.15
N TYR A 209 9.51 -5.03 14.17
CA TYR A 209 8.30 -4.22 14.23
C TYR A 209 8.66 -2.74 14.26
N ILE A 210 8.07 -1.96 13.37
CA ILE A 210 8.27 -0.51 13.24
C ILE A 210 6.90 0.16 13.35
N ASN A 211 6.73 1.05 14.32
CA ASN A 211 5.49 1.82 14.49
C ASN A 211 5.71 3.31 14.17
N PRO A 212 5.39 3.77 12.96
CA PRO A 212 5.56 5.16 12.55
C PRO A 212 4.48 6.10 13.11
N ASP A 213 3.34 5.58 13.57
CA ASP A 213 2.17 6.37 13.96
C ASP A 213 2.46 7.49 14.98
N PRO A 214 3.19 7.28 16.09
CA PRO A 214 3.46 8.36 17.04
C PRO A 214 4.25 9.52 16.44
N VAL A 215 5.16 9.23 15.51
CA VAL A 215 5.99 10.25 14.82
C VAL A 215 5.12 11.04 13.85
N ILE A 216 4.36 10.37 13.00
CA ILE A 216 3.45 11.00 12.03
C ILE A 216 2.44 11.89 12.76
N THR A 217 1.80 11.35 13.78
CA THR A 217 0.78 12.03 14.57
C THR A 217 1.35 13.29 15.23
N SER A 218 2.54 13.21 15.83
CA SER A 218 3.19 14.34 16.48
C SER A 218 3.49 15.49 15.50
N VAL A 219 4.02 15.17 14.32
CA VAL A 219 4.33 16.18 13.30
C VAL A 219 3.06 16.82 12.76
N ILE A 220 2.05 16.02 12.42
CA ILE A 220 0.80 16.53 11.85
C ILE A 220 0.05 17.42 12.86
N TYR A 221 0.01 17.06 14.15
CA TYR A 221 -0.59 17.92 15.17
C TYR A 221 0.15 19.26 15.36
N THR A 222 1.45 19.28 15.11
CA THR A 222 2.27 20.48 15.27
C THR A 222 2.22 21.38 14.04
N GLU A 223 2.24 20.80 12.83
CA GLU A 223 2.47 21.53 11.59
C GLU A 223 1.23 21.61 10.67
N GLY A 224 0.18 20.87 10.98
CA GLY A 224 -1.09 20.91 10.28
C GLY A 224 -1.35 19.70 9.38
N TYR A 225 -2.62 19.27 9.37
CA TYR A 225 -3.09 18.08 8.63
C TYR A 225 -2.93 18.24 7.12
N ASP A 226 -3.42 19.34 6.57
CA ASP A 226 -3.49 19.60 5.12
C ASP A 226 -2.09 19.67 4.46
N LYS A 227 -1.04 19.91 5.26
CA LYS A 227 0.32 19.92 4.77
C LYS A 227 0.82 18.54 4.34
N TYR A 228 0.34 17.48 4.99
CA TYR A 228 0.87 16.13 4.84
C TYR A 228 -0.12 15.12 4.28
N MET A 229 -1.41 15.34 4.45
CA MET A 229 -2.43 14.37 4.08
C MET A 229 -3.11 14.77 2.77
N TYR A 230 -3.35 13.78 1.91
CA TYR A 230 -4.18 13.90 0.72
C TYR A 230 -5.65 13.73 1.07
N ASN A 231 -5.95 12.76 1.93
CA ASN A 231 -7.27 12.49 2.47
C ASN A 231 -7.14 11.84 3.85
N ASP A 232 -8.25 11.34 4.41
CA ASP A 232 -8.35 10.80 5.77
C ASP A 232 -7.31 9.71 6.13
N PHE A 233 -6.73 9.03 5.13
CA PHE A 233 -5.85 7.88 5.34
C PHE A 233 -4.53 7.95 4.55
N HIS A 234 -4.49 8.73 3.48
CA HIS A 234 -3.35 8.74 2.58
C HIS A 234 -2.49 9.99 2.75
N PRO A 235 -1.16 9.83 2.78
CA PRO A 235 -0.26 10.97 2.67
C PRO A 235 -0.42 11.66 1.30
N ASN A 236 -0.08 12.94 1.21
CA ASN A 236 0.03 13.57 -0.11
C ASN A 236 1.38 13.24 -0.79
N ALA A 237 1.44 13.52 -2.09
CA ALA A 237 2.59 13.19 -2.94
C ALA A 237 3.85 14.06 -2.71
N SER A 238 3.78 15.06 -1.86
CA SER A 238 4.89 15.98 -1.56
C SER A 238 5.45 15.74 -0.16
N ASP A 239 5.00 16.54 0.82
CA ASP A 239 5.50 16.48 2.19
C ASP A 239 5.05 15.20 2.92
N GLY A 240 3.88 14.64 2.57
CA GLY A 240 3.32 13.46 3.21
C GLY A 240 4.19 12.22 3.04
N VAL A 241 4.62 11.90 1.81
CA VAL A 241 5.49 10.73 1.58
C VAL A 241 6.86 10.91 2.25
N GLY A 242 7.36 12.16 2.30
CA GLY A 242 8.57 12.51 3.04
C GLY A 242 8.46 12.27 4.53
N LEU A 243 7.33 12.65 5.13
CA LEU A 243 7.01 12.41 6.54
C LEU A 243 6.87 10.92 6.85
N TYR A 244 6.18 10.15 5.98
CA TYR A 244 6.00 8.71 6.19
C TYR A 244 7.34 7.96 6.13
N SER A 245 8.20 8.26 5.16
CA SER A 245 9.57 7.72 5.10
C SER A 245 10.39 8.06 6.33
N TYR A 246 10.36 9.33 6.76
CA TYR A 246 11.03 9.77 7.98
C TYR A 246 10.54 9.02 9.21
N ALA A 247 9.22 8.88 9.36
CA ALA A 247 8.62 8.25 10.52
C ALA A 247 8.99 6.77 10.64
N VAL A 248 9.08 6.05 9.51
CA VAL A 248 9.56 4.67 9.48
C VAL A 248 11.02 4.58 9.91
N LEU A 249 11.90 5.43 9.34
CA LEU A 249 13.32 5.47 9.76
C LEU A 249 13.46 5.82 11.24
N LYS A 250 12.76 6.86 11.71
CA LYS A 250 12.82 7.33 13.10
C LYS A 250 12.34 6.28 14.09
N ALA A 251 11.25 5.58 13.76
CA ALA A 251 10.71 4.50 14.59
C ALA A 251 11.58 3.22 14.57
N ALA A 252 12.46 3.07 13.58
CA ALA A 252 13.41 1.97 13.48
C ALA A 252 14.70 2.20 14.27
N VAL A 253 14.98 3.43 14.71
CA VAL A 253 16.10 3.75 15.62
C VAL A 253 15.79 3.18 17.01
N LYS A 254 16.69 2.36 17.55
CA LYS A 254 16.58 1.74 18.88
C LYS A 254 17.21 2.60 19.96
#